data_22bcb4a63f50a22885d6ce2d64f8acc9
#
_entry.id   22bcb4a63f50a22885d6ce2d64f8acc9
#
_cell.length_a   1.000
_cell.length_b   1.000
_cell.length_c   1.000
_cell.angle_alpha   90.00
_cell.angle_beta   90.00
_cell.angle_gamma   90.00
#
_symmetry.space_group_name_H-M   'P 1'
#
loop_
_entity.id
_entity.type
_entity.pdbx_description
1 polymer ?
#
loop_
_entity_poly.entity_id
_entity_poly.type
_entity_poly.pdbx_seq_one_letter_code
_entity_poly.pdbx_strand_id
1 'polypeptide(L)'
;MALVHLYLCDQGLIMKKVLLLLLCVFVYGCGVIDKRPSPVYFGGEIVNPTSPYLVLFKDDQVIDSAKLDRSNRFKINFMAESEGLYHFDHSPQFHYVYLEKGDSLNLRLNTLEFDESIVFSGKGEEINNFIVELFLANEEDERIVDQYFQLEPDIFDEKIESIRQEKLAQLSTLLKEVSLSPRATALINATIDYNAFIYKEKYPFYHKRATHEENLHNIPSKFYSYRNKLSLNNKDLIYFRPYYNFMKYHLGNLAYMECKELCQTTIDAKGAIHFNEHKLKLIDSLIQEKKLKDNLYRNVVMYYLLKVRDTPENTLSFMETFKKYSPGNTHMVEIDQLFKDINNLQPNNSIPNLMVQNSDGRSIGLNDITKDKKVIFYFWSAKHENHFKNIQARLNSISPQYPNHTFIGINRSTDYNLWQNMMERYDLNKENQYRSENYEILKTSLVIDHMNKSIIIEN
;
A
#
# COMPACT_ATOMS: atom_id res chain seq x y z
N MET A 1 32.96 -19.75 82.18
CA MET A 1 31.81 -18.96 81.60
C MET A 1 32.12 -18.23 80.31
N ALA A 2 33.33 -18.01 79.88
CA ALA A 2 33.72 -17.26 78.67
C ALA A 2 33.64 -18.09 77.38
N LEU A 3 33.79 -19.40 77.38
CA LEU A 3 33.78 -20.27 76.23
C LEU A 3 32.35 -20.52 75.59
N VAL A 4 31.31 -20.49 76.45
CA VAL A 4 29.94 -20.70 75.94
C VAL A 4 29.39 -19.45 75.27
N HIS A 5 29.87 -18.24 75.58
CA HIS A 5 29.45 -17.00 74.94
C HIS A 5 30.03 -16.82 73.54
N LEU A 6 31.23 -17.37 73.25
CA LEU A 6 31.79 -17.32 71.90
C LEU A 6 31.12 -18.27 70.92
N TYR A 7 30.63 -19.45 71.44
CA TYR A 7 29.93 -20.42 70.58
C TYR A 7 28.52 -19.97 70.18
N LEU A 8 27.83 -19.22 71.04
CA LEU A 8 26.50 -18.70 70.72
C LEU A 8 26.56 -17.47 69.79
N CYS A 9 27.64 -16.71 69.82
CA CYS A 9 27.83 -15.56 68.91
C CYS A 9 28.14 -16.00 67.47
N ASP A 10 28.90 -17.08 67.32
CA ASP A 10 29.26 -17.64 66.00
C ASP A 10 28.08 -18.31 65.29
N GLN A 11 27.21 -18.99 66.01
CA GLN A 11 25.98 -19.60 65.45
C GLN A 11 24.99 -18.53 64.98
N GLY A 12 24.85 -17.39 65.68
CA GLY A 12 24.02 -16.28 65.29
C GLY A 12 24.48 -15.60 63.99
N LEU A 13 25.82 -15.54 63.77
CA LEU A 13 26.41 -14.97 62.55
C LEU A 13 26.27 -15.90 61.34
N ILE A 14 26.40 -17.21 61.54
CA ILE A 14 26.20 -18.23 60.53
C ILE A 14 24.72 -18.29 60.10
N MET A 15 23.79 -18.24 61.06
CA MET A 15 22.36 -18.22 60.75
C MET A 15 21.91 -16.96 60.00
N LYS A 16 22.48 -15.77 60.30
CA LYS A 16 22.24 -14.54 59.56
C LYS A 16 22.80 -14.61 58.14
N LYS A 17 23.99 -15.21 57.95
CA LYS A 17 24.57 -15.40 56.62
C LYS A 17 23.78 -16.43 55.77
N VAL A 18 23.29 -17.51 56.36
CA VAL A 18 22.42 -18.51 55.71
C VAL A 18 21.08 -17.91 55.37
N LEU A 19 20.49 -17.08 56.22
CA LEU A 19 19.22 -16.38 55.96
C LEU A 19 19.38 -15.33 54.85
N LEU A 20 20.53 -14.62 54.80
CA LEU A 20 20.84 -13.66 53.74
C LEU A 20 21.07 -14.37 52.40
N LEU A 21 21.70 -15.54 52.39
CA LEU A 21 21.91 -16.36 51.19
C LEU A 21 20.60 -16.95 50.68
N LEU A 22 19.71 -17.39 51.55
CA LEU A 22 18.35 -17.83 51.19
C LEU A 22 17.50 -16.67 50.63
N LEU A 23 17.61 -15.46 51.19
CA LEU A 23 16.93 -14.27 50.67
C LEU A 23 17.44 -13.88 49.27
N CYS A 24 18.77 -14.01 49.01
CA CYS A 24 19.35 -13.78 47.71
C CYS A 24 18.88 -14.80 46.64
N VAL A 25 18.69 -16.07 47.03
CA VAL A 25 18.18 -17.12 46.14
C VAL A 25 16.71 -16.86 45.74
N PHE A 26 15.89 -16.29 46.63
CA PHE A 26 14.52 -15.90 46.36
C PHE A 26 14.43 -14.67 45.43
N VAL A 27 15.39 -13.77 45.44
CA VAL A 27 15.42 -12.57 44.56
C VAL A 27 15.89 -12.93 43.17
N TYR A 28 16.73 -13.97 42.96
CA TYR A 28 17.13 -14.45 41.64
C TYR A 28 16.16 -15.43 41.00
N GLY A 29 15.12 -15.86 41.71
CA GLY A 29 14.11 -16.80 41.20
C GLY A 29 12.95 -16.20 40.42
N CYS A 30 12.82 -14.86 40.32
CA CYS A 30 11.79 -14.20 39.53
C CYS A 30 12.36 -13.63 38.25
N GLY A 31 12.43 -14.45 37.21
CA GLY A 31 12.82 -13.99 35.89
C GLY A 31 13.19 -15.08 34.90
N VAL A 32 12.64 -16.29 35.05
CA VAL A 32 12.60 -17.21 33.92
C VAL A 32 11.56 -16.67 32.96
N ILE A 33 12.00 -15.83 32.04
CA ILE A 33 11.21 -15.52 30.85
C ILE A 33 10.95 -16.88 30.20
N ASP A 34 9.71 -17.34 30.29
CA ASP A 34 9.28 -18.59 29.69
C ASP A 34 9.45 -18.45 28.17
N LYS A 35 10.58 -18.96 27.67
CA LYS A 35 10.90 -18.98 26.24
C LYS A 35 10.14 -20.05 25.47
N ARG A 36 9.12 -20.66 26.09
CA ARG A 36 8.27 -21.58 25.36
C ARG A 36 7.53 -20.82 24.28
N PRO A 37 7.52 -21.34 23.05
CA PRO A 37 6.77 -20.74 21.96
C PRO A 37 5.28 -20.77 22.35
N SER A 38 4.66 -19.61 22.47
CA SER A 38 3.23 -19.49 22.73
C SER A 38 2.51 -19.39 21.39
N PRO A 39 1.61 -20.31 21.07
CA PRO A 39 0.86 -20.28 19.82
C PRO A 39 -0.04 -19.04 19.77
N VAL A 40 -0.26 -18.53 18.57
CA VAL A 40 -1.25 -17.51 18.28
C VAL A 40 -2.46 -18.20 17.68
N TYR A 41 -3.62 -17.86 18.18
CA TYR A 41 -4.90 -18.20 17.57
C TYR A 41 -5.48 -16.96 16.88
N PHE A 42 -5.83 -17.09 15.60
CA PHE A 42 -6.57 -16.09 14.85
C PHE A 42 -7.73 -16.79 14.14
N GLY A 43 -8.96 -16.46 14.50
CA GLY A 43 -10.15 -17.06 13.92
C GLY A 43 -11.28 -16.04 13.78
N GLY A 44 -12.44 -16.50 13.32
CA GLY A 44 -13.60 -15.61 13.24
C GLY A 44 -14.64 -16.01 12.24
N GLU A 45 -15.53 -15.06 11.94
CA GLU A 45 -16.66 -15.21 11.03
C GLU A 45 -16.66 -14.09 9.97
N ILE A 46 -16.88 -14.46 8.70
CA ILE A 46 -17.00 -13.50 7.60
C ILE A 46 -18.42 -13.58 7.06
N VAL A 47 -19.19 -12.52 7.27
CA VAL A 47 -20.57 -12.40 6.75
C VAL A 47 -20.49 -12.00 5.28
N ASN A 48 -21.32 -12.63 4.43
CA ASN A 48 -21.35 -12.42 2.97
C ASN A 48 -19.98 -12.62 2.28
N PRO A 49 -19.28 -13.75 2.46
CA PRO A 49 -17.92 -13.92 1.99
C PRO A 49 -17.81 -13.80 0.46
N THR A 50 -16.80 -13.09 -0.01
CA THR A 50 -16.46 -12.90 -1.43
C THR A 50 -15.42 -13.92 -1.93
N SER A 51 -14.78 -14.62 -1.00
CA SER A 51 -13.78 -15.66 -1.25
C SER A 51 -14.03 -16.87 -0.33
N PRO A 52 -13.71 -18.09 -0.76
CA PRO A 52 -13.77 -19.26 0.12
C PRO A 52 -12.59 -19.35 1.11
N TYR A 53 -11.64 -18.42 1.06
CA TYR A 53 -10.44 -18.43 1.88
C TYR A 53 -10.21 -17.08 2.56
N LEU A 54 -9.59 -17.14 3.74
CA LEU A 54 -8.86 -16.02 4.34
C LEU A 54 -7.37 -16.41 4.39
N VAL A 55 -6.50 -15.50 3.96
CA VAL A 55 -5.04 -15.71 3.96
C VAL A 55 -4.39 -14.73 4.91
N LEU A 56 -3.57 -15.22 5.83
CA LEU A 56 -2.80 -14.42 6.77
C LEU A 56 -1.37 -14.25 6.26
N PHE A 57 -0.91 -13.00 6.27
CA PHE A 57 0.45 -12.64 5.85
C PHE A 57 1.23 -11.98 6.99
N LYS A 58 2.53 -12.21 6.99
CA LYS A 58 3.51 -11.39 7.69
C LYS A 58 4.47 -10.82 6.64
N ASP A 59 4.55 -9.50 6.59
CA ASP A 59 5.29 -8.83 5.52
C ASP A 59 4.75 -9.26 4.12
N ASP A 60 5.60 -9.81 3.25
CA ASP A 60 5.21 -10.32 1.92
C ASP A 60 4.95 -11.84 1.91
N GLN A 61 5.02 -12.50 3.07
CA GLN A 61 4.98 -13.96 3.14
C GLN A 61 3.65 -14.46 3.69
N VAL A 62 3.10 -15.46 3.02
CA VAL A 62 1.94 -16.19 3.53
C VAL A 62 2.37 -16.97 4.77
N ILE A 63 1.71 -16.70 5.89
CA ILE A 63 1.88 -17.45 7.14
C ILE A 63 0.99 -18.69 7.12
N ASP A 64 -0.28 -18.51 6.77
CA ASP A 64 -1.25 -19.59 6.67
C ASP A 64 -2.48 -19.13 5.85
N SER A 65 -3.26 -20.11 5.40
CA SER A 65 -4.54 -19.84 4.74
C SER A 65 -5.62 -20.78 5.29
N ALA A 66 -6.75 -20.21 5.67
CA ALA A 66 -7.88 -20.96 6.18
C ALA A 66 -9.04 -20.94 5.18
N LYS A 67 -9.57 -22.13 4.87
CA LYS A 67 -10.82 -22.27 4.13
C LYS A 67 -11.98 -22.00 5.09
N LEU A 68 -12.96 -21.22 4.64
CA LEU A 68 -14.19 -20.99 5.38
C LEU A 68 -15.00 -22.28 5.48
N ASP A 69 -15.55 -22.56 6.66
CA ASP A 69 -16.49 -23.65 6.90
C ASP A 69 -17.91 -23.31 6.40
N ARG A 70 -18.87 -24.21 6.62
CA ARG A 70 -20.27 -24.01 6.22
C ARG A 70 -20.98 -22.85 6.93
N SER A 71 -20.41 -22.38 8.04
CA SER A 71 -20.88 -21.23 8.83
C SER A 71 -20.04 -19.98 8.56
N ASN A 72 -19.27 -19.97 7.46
CA ASN A 72 -18.35 -18.89 7.07
C ASN A 72 -17.30 -18.55 8.13
N ARG A 73 -16.89 -19.53 8.92
CA ARG A 73 -15.87 -19.37 9.96
C ARG A 73 -14.54 -19.90 9.49
N PHE A 74 -13.48 -19.26 9.97
CA PHE A 74 -12.10 -19.66 9.74
C PHE A 74 -11.35 -19.83 11.06
N LYS A 75 -10.23 -20.55 11.01
CA LYS A 75 -9.35 -20.75 12.14
C LYS A 75 -7.92 -20.95 11.66
N ILE A 76 -7.01 -20.14 12.17
CA ILE A 76 -5.57 -20.21 11.97
C ILE A 76 -4.90 -20.36 13.33
N ASN A 77 -4.00 -21.36 13.46
CA ASN A 77 -3.15 -21.52 14.65
C ASN A 77 -1.72 -21.64 14.16
N PHE A 78 -0.86 -20.79 14.65
CA PHE A 78 0.54 -20.78 14.24
C PHE A 78 1.46 -20.35 15.38
N MET A 79 2.74 -20.64 15.20
CA MET A 79 3.78 -20.18 16.11
C MET A 79 4.34 -18.87 15.55
N ALA A 80 4.04 -17.74 16.21
CA ALA A 80 4.57 -16.46 15.77
C ALA A 80 6.10 -16.42 15.95
N GLU A 81 6.81 -16.35 14.84
CA GLU A 81 8.26 -16.13 14.84
C GLU A 81 8.57 -14.70 15.33
N SER A 82 7.75 -13.74 14.92
CA SER A 82 7.85 -12.33 15.34
C SER A 82 6.49 -11.74 15.66
N GLU A 83 6.43 -10.97 16.71
CA GLU A 83 5.28 -10.15 17.09
C GLU A 83 5.16 -8.91 16.20
N GLY A 84 3.99 -8.32 16.14
CA GLY A 84 3.77 -7.04 15.46
C GLY A 84 2.67 -7.09 14.40
N LEU A 85 2.83 -6.27 13.37
CA LEU A 85 1.82 -6.10 12.34
C LEU A 85 1.81 -7.28 11.36
N TYR A 86 0.64 -7.86 11.16
CA TYR A 86 0.27 -8.80 10.12
C TYR A 86 -0.80 -8.16 9.25
N HIS A 87 -1.18 -8.80 8.16
CA HIS A 87 -2.40 -8.47 7.45
C HIS A 87 -3.11 -9.74 7.01
N PHE A 88 -4.42 -9.68 6.93
CA PHE A 88 -5.24 -10.75 6.36
C PHE A 88 -5.90 -10.27 5.07
N ASP A 89 -5.96 -11.17 4.11
CA ASP A 89 -6.60 -10.96 2.82
C ASP A 89 -7.86 -11.84 2.74
N HIS A 90 -8.98 -11.19 2.45
CA HIS A 90 -10.20 -11.84 2.00
C HIS A 90 -10.62 -11.20 0.68
N SER A 91 -10.07 -11.73 -0.39
CA SER A 91 -10.10 -11.13 -1.73
C SER A 91 -11.49 -10.58 -2.12
N PRO A 92 -11.57 -9.34 -2.63
CA PRO A 92 -10.46 -8.50 -3.10
C PRO A 92 -9.90 -7.52 -2.05
N GLN A 93 -10.30 -7.61 -0.79
CA GLN A 93 -9.95 -6.66 0.28
C GLN A 93 -8.98 -7.26 1.28
N PHE A 94 -8.23 -6.40 1.97
CA PHE A 94 -7.33 -6.79 3.05
C PHE A 94 -7.37 -5.76 4.18
N HIS A 95 -7.03 -6.20 5.40
CA HIS A 95 -6.87 -5.31 6.55
C HIS A 95 -5.71 -5.77 7.43
N TYR A 96 -5.16 -4.84 8.22
CA TYR A 96 -4.12 -5.14 9.20
C TYR A 96 -4.68 -5.80 10.45
N VAL A 97 -3.85 -6.66 11.06
CA VAL A 97 -4.07 -7.23 12.38
C VAL A 97 -2.73 -7.23 13.13
N TYR A 98 -2.74 -6.77 14.37
CA TYR A 98 -1.58 -6.81 15.24
C TYR A 98 -1.66 -8.07 16.12
N LEU A 99 -0.61 -8.88 16.09
CA LEU A 99 -0.57 -10.15 16.81
C LEU A 99 0.72 -10.27 17.63
N GLU A 100 0.56 -10.69 18.88
CA GLU A 100 1.63 -11.01 19.82
C GLU A 100 1.56 -12.49 20.22
N LYS A 101 2.66 -13.01 20.76
CA LYS A 101 2.73 -14.40 21.20
C LYS A 101 1.68 -14.67 22.29
N GLY A 102 0.92 -15.74 22.08
CA GLY A 102 -0.13 -16.16 22.99
C GLY A 102 -1.43 -15.36 22.88
N ASP A 103 -1.61 -14.59 21.80
CA ASP A 103 -2.89 -13.98 21.50
C ASP A 103 -3.92 -15.01 21.06
N SER A 104 -5.17 -14.71 21.37
CA SER A 104 -6.33 -15.52 21.00
C SER A 104 -7.43 -14.59 20.52
N LEU A 105 -7.35 -14.24 19.25
CA LEU A 105 -8.13 -13.18 18.64
C LEU A 105 -9.21 -13.75 17.71
N ASN A 106 -10.41 -13.25 17.83
CA ASN A 106 -11.51 -13.53 16.91
C ASN A 106 -11.88 -12.25 16.14
N LEU A 107 -12.09 -12.41 14.84
CA LEU A 107 -12.55 -11.40 13.92
C LEU A 107 -14.01 -11.66 13.54
N ARG A 108 -14.82 -10.61 13.48
CA ARG A 108 -16.09 -10.58 12.78
C ARG A 108 -16.09 -9.43 11.80
N LEU A 109 -16.42 -9.71 10.53
CA LEU A 109 -16.55 -8.70 9.49
C LEU A 109 -17.69 -9.06 8.51
N ASN A 110 -18.23 -8.04 7.84
CA ASN A 110 -19.19 -8.18 6.74
C ASN A 110 -18.61 -7.55 5.48
N THR A 111 -18.45 -8.31 4.40
CA THR A 111 -17.81 -7.83 3.18
C THR A 111 -18.59 -6.75 2.42
N LEU A 112 -19.85 -6.49 2.76
CA LEU A 112 -20.65 -5.39 2.20
C LEU A 112 -20.24 -4.03 2.80
N GLU A 113 -19.74 -4.03 4.02
CA GLU A 113 -19.23 -2.86 4.77
C GLU A 113 -17.91 -3.28 5.43
N PHE A 114 -16.89 -3.54 4.60
CA PHE A 114 -15.71 -4.29 5.03
C PHE A 114 -15.02 -3.64 6.23
N ASP A 115 -14.53 -2.42 6.08
CA ASP A 115 -13.73 -1.76 7.11
C ASP A 115 -14.60 -1.32 8.32
N GLU A 116 -15.81 -0.84 8.08
CA GLU A 116 -16.73 -0.35 9.11
C GLU A 116 -17.31 -1.46 9.99
N SER A 117 -17.31 -2.69 9.50
CA SER A 117 -17.86 -3.84 10.22
C SER A 117 -16.81 -4.69 10.94
N ILE A 118 -15.54 -4.36 10.83
CA ILE A 118 -14.47 -5.10 11.49
C ILE A 118 -14.57 -4.92 13.01
N VAL A 119 -14.70 -6.04 13.72
CA VAL A 119 -14.66 -6.07 15.19
C VAL A 119 -13.81 -7.25 15.63
N PHE A 120 -12.87 -6.97 16.49
CA PHE A 120 -12.04 -7.97 17.14
C PHE A 120 -12.53 -8.27 18.56
N SER A 121 -12.38 -9.53 19.01
CA SER A 121 -12.71 -9.97 20.36
C SER A 121 -11.70 -11.00 20.85
N GLY A 122 -11.45 -11.02 22.17
CA GLY A 122 -10.49 -11.91 22.81
C GLY A 122 -9.16 -11.24 23.10
N LYS A 123 -8.16 -12.03 23.47
CA LYS A 123 -6.84 -11.48 23.84
C LYS A 123 -6.15 -10.83 22.64
N GLY A 124 -5.87 -9.55 22.73
CA GLY A 124 -5.32 -8.70 21.66
C GLY A 124 -6.39 -7.82 20.97
N GLU A 125 -7.63 -7.83 21.45
CA GLU A 125 -8.73 -7.05 20.85
C GLU A 125 -8.51 -5.55 20.95
N GLU A 126 -7.95 -5.05 22.05
CA GLU A 126 -7.89 -3.63 22.37
C GLU A 126 -7.04 -2.87 21.34
N ILE A 127 -5.84 -3.36 21.06
CA ILE A 127 -4.99 -2.73 20.05
C ILE A 127 -5.61 -2.82 18.64
N ASN A 128 -6.22 -3.97 18.32
CA ASN A 128 -6.76 -4.20 16.98
C ASN A 128 -8.00 -3.34 16.72
N ASN A 129 -8.92 -3.24 17.69
CA ASN A 129 -10.08 -2.35 17.56
C ASN A 129 -9.64 -0.88 17.50
N PHE A 130 -8.65 -0.47 18.27
CA PHE A 130 -8.13 0.90 18.20
C PHE A 130 -7.45 1.21 16.85
N ILE A 131 -6.77 0.25 16.23
CA ILE A 131 -6.23 0.41 14.87
C ILE A 131 -7.36 0.62 13.85
N VAL A 132 -8.47 -0.12 13.98
CA VAL A 132 -9.66 0.06 13.11
C VAL A 132 -10.28 1.44 13.32
N GLU A 133 -10.46 1.87 14.56
CA GLU A 133 -10.97 3.20 14.89
C GLU A 133 -10.10 4.31 14.29
N LEU A 134 -8.77 4.20 14.39
CA LEU A 134 -7.84 5.14 13.77
C LEU A 134 -7.93 5.11 12.25
N PHE A 135 -8.12 3.94 11.65
CA PHE A 135 -8.27 3.82 10.20
C PHE A 135 -9.53 4.57 9.72
N LEU A 136 -10.67 4.31 10.32
CA LEU A 136 -11.94 4.97 9.99
C LEU A 136 -11.88 6.49 10.25
N ALA A 137 -11.29 6.90 11.39
CA ALA A 137 -11.09 8.32 11.67
C ALA A 137 -10.18 9.00 10.66
N ASN A 138 -9.16 8.31 10.15
CA ASN A 138 -8.28 8.87 9.10
C ASN A 138 -8.99 9.05 7.75
N GLU A 139 -9.95 8.20 7.40
CA GLU A 139 -10.76 8.39 6.19
C GLU A 139 -11.65 9.64 6.28
N GLU A 140 -12.21 9.92 7.46
CA GLU A 140 -12.98 11.15 7.68
C GLU A 140 -12.07 12.38 7.71
N ASP A 141 -10.90 12.29 8.37
CA ASP A 141 -9.91 13.36 8.36
C ASP A 141 -9.48 13.73 6.94
N GLU A 142 -9.32 12.77 6.03
CA GLU A 142 -8.92 13.03 4.65
C GLU A 142 -9.94 13.96 3.94
N ARG A 143 -11.23 13.75 4.18
CA ARG A 143 -12.30 14.61 3.62
C ARG A 143 -12.25 16.04 4.19
N ILE A 144 -11.99 16.16 5.49
CA ILE A 144 -11.90 17.45 6.18
C ILE A 144 -10.64 18.19 5.76
N VAL A 145 -9.50 17.52 5.75
CA VAL A 145 -8.19 18.11 5.41
C VAL A 145 -8.13 18.58 3.95
N ASP A 146 -8.90 17.98 3.06
CA ASP A 146 -8.96 18.42 1.66
C ASP A 146 -9.39 19.91 1.56
N GLN A 147 -10.26 20.36 2.47
CA GLN A 147 -10.68 21.77 2.58
C GLN A 147 -9.61 22.66 3.23
N TYR A 148 -8.73 22.10 4.06
CA TYR A 148 -7.69 22.85 4.76
C TYR A 148 -6.52 23.24 3.85
N PHE A 149 -6.33 22.57 2.72
CA PHE A 149 -5.26 22.92 1.78
C PHE A 149 -5.33 24.34 1.21
N GLN A 150 -6.47 25.02 1.32
CA GLN A 150 -6.57 26.45 0.95
C GLN A 150 -6.11 27.42 2.06
N LEU A 151 -5.86 26.93 3.28
CA LEU A 151 -5.47 27.75 4.43
C LEU A 151 -3.97 28.10 4.38
N GLU A 152 -3.61 29.23 4.98
CA GLU A 152 -2.21 29.61 5.18
C GLU A 152 -1.42 28.57 6.00
N PRO A 153 -0.08 28.45 5.81
CA PRO A 153 0.73 27.40 6.41
C PRO A 153 0.59 27.25 7.93
N ASP A 154 0.56 28.37 8.65
CA ASP A 154 0.48 28.34 10.12
C ASP A 154 -0.90 27.85 10.58
N ILE A 155 -1.98 28.28 9.93
CA ILE A 155 -3.35 27.83 10.26
C ILE A 155 -3.53 26.37 9.87
N PHE A 156 -3.01 25.97 8.72
CA PHE A 156 -3.02 24.55 8.31
C PHE A 156 -2.28 23.68 9.32
N ASP A 157 -1.09 24.10 9.77
CA ASP A 157 -0.29 23.38 10.75
C ASP A 157 -1.04 23.20 12.07
N GLU A 158 -1.70 24.25 12.58
CA GLU A 158 -2.55 24.19 13.77
C GLU A 158 -3.69 23.17 13.63
N LYS A 159 -4.36 23.14 12.47
CA LYS A 159 -5.45 22.20 12.19
C LYS A 159 -4.96 20.75 12.19
N ILE A 160 -3.85 20.48 11.50
CA ILE A 160 -3.27 19.12 11.46
C ILE A 160 -2.76 18.68 12.84
N GLU A 161 -2.13 19.58 13.58
CA GLU A 161 -1.69 19.27 14.94
C GLU A 161 -2.88 19.05 15.87
N SER A 162 -3.98 19.77 15.73
CA SER A 162 -5.22 19.53 16.49
C SER A 162 -5.77 18.11 16.27
N ILE A 163 -5.87 17.67 15.02
CA ILE A 163 -6.29 16.30 14.66
C ILE A 163 -5.34 15.27 15.29
N ARG A 164 -4.05 15.51 15.18
CA ARG A 164 -3.03 14.63 15.77
C ARG A 164 -3.14 14.55 17.28
N GLN A 165 -3.30 15.66 17.98
CA GLN A 165 -3.43 15.72 19.44
C GLN A 165 -4.71 15.04 19.94
N GLU A 166 -5.81 15.15 19.23
CA GLU A 166 -7.05 14.44 19.56
C GLU A 166 -6.81 12.92 19.56
N LYS A 167 -6.17 12.36 18.55
CA LYS A 167 -5.86 10.93 18.47
C LYS A 167 -4.86 10.49 19.55
N LEU A 168 -3.88 11.32 19.87
CA LEU A 168 -2.97 11.05 20.99
C LEU A 168 -3.68 11.07 22.34
N ALA A 169 -4.70 11.91 22.52
CA ALA A 169 -5.53 11.93 23.71
C ALA A 169 -6.39 10.65 23.83
N GLN A 170 -6.94 10.17 22.71
CA GLN A 170 -7.65 8.87 22.64
C GLN A 170 -6.72 7.72 23.02
N LEU A 171 -5.50 7.66 22.48
CA LEU A 171 -4.48 6.70 22.87
C LEU A 171 -4.15 6.79 24.36
N SER A 172 -3.97 8.01 24.88
CA SER A 172 -3.70 8.22 26.31
C SER A 172 -4.83 7.70 27.21
N THR A 173 -6.08 7.77 26.75
CA THR A 173 -7.24 7.21 27.45
C THR A 173 -7.20 5.69 27.42
N LEU A 174 -6.97 5.08 26.26
CA LEU A 174 -6.81 3.63 26.13
C LEU A 174 -5.72 3.09 27.06
N LEU A 175 -4.55 3.75 27.11
CA LEU A 175 -3.42 3.32 27.94
C LEU A 175 -3.65 3.43 29.46
N LYS A 176 -4.70 4.13 29.91
CA LYS A 176 -5.13 4.12 31.33
C LYS A 176 -5.96 2.89 31.68
N GLU A 177 -6.64 2.34 30.70
CA GLU A 177 -7.57 1.21 30.86
C GLU A 177 -6.88 -0.11 30.55
N VAL A 178 -5.95 -0.11 29.58
CA VAL A 178 -5.31 -1.32 29.05
C VAL A 178 -3.79 -1.17 29.03
N SER A 179 -3.09 -2.24 29.39
CA SER A 179 -1.63 -2.31 29.25
C SER A 179 -1.24 -2.88 27.89
N LEU A 180 -0.85 -2.01 26.97
CA LEU A 180 -0.28 -2.41 25.69
C LEU A 180 1.23 -2.64 25.78
N SER A 181 1.77 -3.50 24.92
CA SER A 181 3.21 -3.69 24.83
C SER A 181 3.89 -2.41 24.31
N PRO A 182 5.19 -2.19 24.62
CA PRO A 182 5.93 -1.05 24.06
C PRO A 182 5.92 -1.03 22.54
N ARG A 183 5.92 -2.20 21.87
CA ARG A 183 5.88 -2.33 20.42
C ARG A 183 4.52 -1.95 19.84
N ALA A 184 3.44 -2.39 20.49
CA ALA A 184 2.08 -2.00 20.16
C ALA A 184 1.89 -0.48 20.27
N THR A 185 2.31 0.09 21.39
CA THR A 185 2.25 1.54 21.62
C THR A 185 3.05 2.33 20.59
N ALA A 186 4.25 1.85 20.24
CA ALA A 186 5.08 2.47 19.19
C ALA A 186 4.41 2.43 17.81
N LEU A 187 3.74 1.33 17.45
CA LEU A 187 2.99 1.21 16.19
C LEU A 187 1.83 2.21 16.13
N ILE A 188 1.05 2.33 17.22
CA ILE A 188 -0.07 3.27 17.26
C ILE A 188 0.42 4.72 17.15
N ASN A 189 1.47 5.10 17.89
CA ASN A 189 2.06 6.42 17.77
C ASN A 189 2.55 6.69 16.32
N ALA A 190 3.20 5.72 15.70
CA ALA A 190 3.62 5.83 14.30
C ALA A 190 2.42 5.98 13.35
N THR A 191 1.32 5.27 13.61
CA THR A 191 0.08 5.41 12.84
C THR A 191 -0.45 6.84 12.90
N ILE A 192 -0.56 7.40 14.10
CA ILE A 192 -1.04 8.77 14.31
C ILE A 192 -0.10 9.79 13.66
N ASP A 193 1.19 9.66 13.90
CA ASP A 193 2.21 10.60 13.43
C ASP A 193 2.31 10.61 11.89
N TYR A 194 2.46 9.45 11.26
CA TYR A 194 2.64 9.40 9.81
C TYR A 194 1.37 9.77 9.04
N ASN A 195 0.18 9.49 9.56
CA ASN A 195 -1.06 9.97 8.95
C ASN A 195 -1.23 11.49 9.06
N ALA A 196 -0.79 12.13 10.14
CA ALA A 196 -0.79 13.57 10.25
C ALA A 196 0.29 14.23 9.38
N PHE A 197 1.52 13.71 9.42
CA PHE A 197 2.66 14.30 8.71
C PHE A 197 2.58 14.16 7.19
N ILE A 198 1.88 13.16 6.66
CA ILE A 198 1.66 13.02 5.23
C ILE A 198 0.90 14.23 4.65
N TYR A 199 -0.03 14.83 5.40
CA TYR A 199 -0.74 16.04 5.00
C TYR A 199 0.21 17.25 4.89
N LYS A 200 1.17 17.37 5.82
CA LYS A 200 2.18 18.42 5.77
C LYS A 200 3.15 18.25 4.57
N GLU A 201 3.47 17.00 4.20
CA GLU A 201 4.27 16.74 2.99
C GLU A 201 3.49 17.01 1.69
N LYS A 202 2.20 16.81 1.70
CA LYS A 202 1.31 17.13 0.56
C LYS A 202 1.03 18.63 0.43
N TYR A 203 1.07 19.38 1.52
CA TYR A 203 0.60 20.75 1.61
C TYR A 203 1.09 21.67 0.48
N PRO A 204 2.39 21.82 0.19
CA PRO A 204 2.84 22.78 -0.81
C PRO A 204 2.22 22.56 -2.19
N PHE A 205 2.00 21.32 -2.57
CA PHE A 205 1.46 20.95 -3.87
C PHE A 205 -0.06 21.11 -3.95
N TYR A 206 -0.74 20.74 -2.87
CA TYR A 206 -2.20 20.80 -2.79
C TYR A 206 -2.69 22.23 -2.52
N HIS A 207 -1.95 23.00 -1.72
CA HIS A 207 -2.20 24.43 -1.49
C HIS A 207 -2.12 25.21 -2.81
N LYS A 208 -1.01 25.06 -3.56
CA LYS A 208 -0.88 25.68 -4.88
C LYS A 208 -2.06 25.36 -5.81
N ARG A 209 -2.52 24.11 -5.80
CA ARG A 209 -3.67 23.70 -6.62
C ARG A 209 -4.98 24.28 -6.12
N ALA A 210 -5.20 24.31 -4.81
CA ALA A 210 -6.42 24.81 -4.18
C ALA A 210 -6.56 26.33 -4.30
N THR A 211 -5.45 27.08 -4.23
CA THR A 211 -5.39 28.54 -4.33
C THR A 211 -5.16 29.06 -5.74
N HIS A 212 -4.86 28.18 -6.70
CA HIS A 212 -4.49 28.53 -8.09
C HIS A 212 -3.24 29.42 -8.19
N GLU A 213 -2.35 29.36 -7.22
CA GLU A 213 -1.08 30.10 -7.26
C GLU A 213 -0.19 29.63 -8.42
N GLU A 214 0.52 30.54 -9.07
CA GLU A 214 1.47 30.23 -10.14
C GLU A 214 2.71 29.50 -9.59
N ASN A 215 3.17 29.90 -8.40
CA ASN A 215 4.34 29.36 -7.74
C ASN A 215 3.96 28.62 -6.45
N LEU A 216 4.89 27.81 -5.92
CA LEU A 216 4.72 27.27 -4.58
C LEU A 216 4.76 28.39 -3.54
N HIS A 217 3.83 28.33 -2.63
CA HIS A 217 3.75 29.22 -1.48
C HIS A 217 5.04 29.13 -0.64
N ASN A 218 5.44 30.25 -0.03
CA ASN A 218 6.59 30.28 0.85
C ASN A 218 6.24 29.68 2.21
N ILE A 219 6.81 28.51 2.52
CA ILE A 219 6.51 27.76 3.73
C ILE A 219 7.62 27.98 4.75
N PRO A 220 7.31 28.48 5.96
CA PRO A 220 8.30 28.67 7.01
C PRO A 220 9.00 27.37 7.39
N SER A 221 10.30 27.40 7.66
CA SER A 221 11.09 26.22 8.01
C SER A 221 10.57 25.48 9.26
N LYS A 222 9.95 26.21 10.22
CA LYS A 222 9.32 25.64 11.40
C LYS A 222 8.19 24.66 11.06
N PHE A 223 7.49 24.83 9.93
CA PHE A 223 6.44 23.95 9.45
C PHE A 223 6.93 22.48 9.31
N TYR A 224 8.19 22.29 8.94
CA TYR A 224 8.84 20.98 8.79
C TYR A 224 9.64 20.53 10.00
N SER A 225 9.50 21.16 11.17
CA SER A 225 10.26 20.83 12.39
C SER A 225 10.06 19.38 12.85
N TYR A 226 8.92 18.76 12.56
CA TYR A 226 8.63 17.35 12.84
C TYR A 226 9.63 16.39 12.16
N ARG A 227 10.22 16.78 11.03
CA ARG A 227 11.20 15.95 10.28
C ARG A 227 12.41 15.58 11.11
N ASN A 228 12.80 16.41 12.07
CA ASN A 228 13.94 16.14 12.98
C ASN A 228 13.69 14.95 13.92
N LYS A 229 12.45 14.50 14.06
CA LYS A 229 12.05 13.39 14.95
C LYS A 229 11.74 12.12 14.17
N LEU A 230 11.84 12.14 12.85
CA LEU A 230 11.48 11.00 12.00
C LEU A 230 12.57 9.93 11.98
N SER A 231 12.13 8.68 11.99
CA SER A 231 12.96 7.54 11.65
C SER A 231 12.63 7.06 10.23
N LEU A 232 13.54 7.31 9.29
CA LEU A 232 13.37 6.89 7.89
C LEU A 232 13.77 5.42 7.63
N ASN A 233 14.23 4.72 8.66
CA ASN A 233 14.76 3.35 8.55
C ASN A 233 14.16 2.41 9.62
N ASN A 234 12.88 2.61 9.95
CA ASN A 234 12.20 1.76 10.92
C ASN A 234 11.78 0.43 10.28
N LYS A 235 12.47 -0.65 10.68
CA LYS A 235 12.24 -1.99 10.14
C LYS A 235 10.85 -2.56 10.43
N ASP A 236 10.23 -2.16 11.53
CA ASP A 236 8.90 -2.64 11.94
C ASP A 236 7.77 -2.04 11.10
N LEU A 237 8.05 -0.96 10.34
CA LEU A 237 7.05 -0.20 9.58
C LEU A 237 7.19 -0.34 8.05
N ILE A 238 8.11 -1.16 7.55
CA ILE A 238 8.40 -1.27 6.10
C ILE A 238 7.15 -1.60 5.29
N TYR A 239 6.32 -2.52 5.81
CA TYR A 239 5.09 -2.99 5.19
C TYR A 239 3.85 -2.25 5.70
N PHE A 240 4.04 -1.24 6.53
CA PHE A 240 2.95 -0.43 7.06
C PHE A 240 2.60 0.71 6.09
N ARG A 241 1.41 0.65 5.52
CA ARG A 241 0.97 1.56 4.44
C ARG A 241 1.06 3.04 4.80
N PRO A 242 0.66 3.52 5.99
CA PRO A 242 0.82 4.93 6.37
C PRO A 242 2.27 5.40 6.31
N TYR A 243 3.21 4.61 6.84
CA TYR A 243 4.63 4.92 6.79
C TYR A 243 5.17 4.94 5.35
N TYR A 244 4.86 3.92 4.55
CA TYR A 244 5.27 3.86 3.16
C TYR A 244 4.73 5.02 2.32
N ASN A 245 3.45 5.37 2.52
CA ASN A 245 2.83 6.51 1.85
C ASN A 245 3.48 7.82 2.27
N PHE A 246 3.73 8.02 3.57
CA PHE A 246 4.47 9.17 4.06
C PHE A 246 5.84 9.27 3.37
N MET A 247 6.62 8.19 3.30
CA MET A 247 7.93 8.16 2.66
C MET A 247 7.89 8.61 1.19
N LYS A 248 6.88 8.18 0.42
CA LYS A 248 6.72 8.62 -0.98
C LYS A 248 6.52 10.13 -1.09
N TYR A 249 5.66 10.71 -0.25
CA TYR A 249 5.41 12.16 -0.28
C TYR A 249 6.58 12.96 0.28
N HIS A 250 7.19 12.47 1.35
CA HIS A 250 8.38 13.08 1.95
C HIS A 250 9.55 13.19 0.96
N LEU A 251 9.94 12.08 0.33
CA LEU A 251 10.98 12.08 -0.70
C LEU A 251 10.59 12.93 -1.91
N GLY A 252 9.31 12.94 -2.29
CA GLY A 252 8.81 13.81 -3.35
C GLY A 252 8.90 15.29 -2.99
N ASN A 253 8.58 15.66 -1.74
CA ASN A 253 8.70 17.02 -1.26
C ASN A 253 10.17 17.46 -1.18
N LEU A 254 11.05 16.64 -0.60
CA LEU A 254 12.49 16.92 -0.55
C LEU A 254 13.06 17.11 -1.95
N ALA A 255 12.79 16.18 -2.88
CA ALA A 255 13.29 16.27 -4.25
C ALA A 255 12.82 17.56 -4.93
N TYR A 256 11.56 17.94 -4.74
CA TYR A 256 11.02 19.16 -5.33
C TYR A 256 11.68 20.41 -4.75
N MET A 257 11.82 20.50 -3.43
CA MET A 257 12.41 21.67 -2.77
C MET A 257 13.87 21.89 -3.18
N GLU A 258 14.63 20.79 -3.28
CA GLU A 258 16.01 20.85 -3.75
C GLU A 258 16.11 21.14 -5.25
N CYS A 259 15.19 20.62 -6.06
CA CYS A 259 15.14 20.93 -7.51
C CYS A 259 14.63 22.33 -7.82
N LYS A 260 13.86 22.97 -6.95
CA LYS A 260 13.29 24.31 -7.20
C LYS A 260 14.37 25.35 -7.52
N GLU A 261 15.51 25.29 -6.84
CA GLU A 261 16.63 26.19 -7.06
C GLU A 261 17.40 25.89 -8.35
N LEU A 262 17.46 24.60 -8.74
CA LEU A 262 18.22 24.13 -9.91
C LEU A 262 17.36 24.12 -11.20
N CYS A 263 16.03 24.02 -11.06
CA CYS A 263 15.10 23.75 -12.15
C CYS A 263 14.15 24.91 -12.41
N GLN A 264 14.65 26.10 -12.57
CA GLN A 264 13.86 27.34 -12.76
C GLN A 264 12.93 27.33 -13.99
N THR A 265 12.83 26.25 -14.76
CA THR A 265 12.25 26.32 -16.12
C THR A 265 11.07 25.43 -16.38
N THR A 266 10.52 24.65 -15.44
CA THR A 266 9.48 23.68 -15.82
C THR A 266 8.16 23.88 -15.10
N ILE A 267 7.12 24.06 -15.90
CA ILE A 267 5.72 24.13 -15.50
C ILE A 267 5.24 22.84 -14.83
N ASP A 268 5.84 21.69 -15.15
CA ASP A 268 5.58 20.41 -14.49
C ASP A 268 6.87 19.71 -14.02
N ALA A 269 7.33 20.11 -12.84
CA ALA A 269 8.54 19.52 -12.25
C ALA A 269 8.42 18.00 -12.03
N LYS A 270 7.22 17.47 -11.81
CA LYS A 270 7.01 16.04 -11.57
C LYS A 270 7.25 15.18 -12.81
N GLY A 271 7.08 15.77 -14.01
CA GLY A 271 7.36 15.12 -15.30
C GLY A 271 8.82 15.17 -15.69
N ALA A 272 9.64 16.03 -15.09
CA ALA A 272 11.02 16.19 -15.49
C ALA A 272 11.89 14.99 -15.09
N ILE A 273 12.73 14.52 -16.02
CA ILE A 273 13.64 13.40 -15.76
C ILE A 273 14.51 13.64 -14.52
N HIS A 274 15.14 14.81 -14.42
CA HIS A 274 16.06 15.12 -13.31
C HIS A 274 15.36 15.16 -11.94
N PHE A 275 14.07 15.53 -11.85
CA PHE A 275 13.31 15.43 -10.60
C PHE A 275 13.18 13.98 -10.14
N ASN A 276 12.88 13.07 -11.09
CA ASN A 276 12.76 11.66 -10.79
C ASN A 276 14.11 11.00 -10.50
N GLU A 277 15.18 11.38 -11.20
CA GLU A 277 16.56 10.99 -10.88
C GLU A 277 17.00 11.52 -9.51
N HIS A 278 16.60 12.74 -9.13
CA HIS A 278 16.87 13.27 -7.81
C HIS A 278 16.20 12.46 -6.71
N LYS A 279 14.95 12.01 -6.93
CA LYS A 279 14.30 11.07 -6.00
C LYS A 279 15.07 9.76 -5.85
N LEU A 280 15.62 9.20 -6.94
CA LEU A 280 16.48 8.01 -6.86
C LEU A 280 17.71 8.28 -5.99
N LYS A 281 18.36 9.43 -6.16
CA LYS A 281 19.50 9.85 -5.35
C LYS A 281 19.16 10.01 -3.87
N LEU A 282 18.02 10.63 -3.54
CA LEU A 282 17.54 10.78 -2.16
C LEU A 282 17.23 9.42 -1.52
N ILE A 283 16.60 8.51 -2.24
CA ILE A 283 16.38 7.13 -1.77
C ILE A 283 17.72 6.48 -1.46
N ASP A 284 18.71 6.63 -2.34
CA ASP A 284 20.04 6.06 -2.13
C ASP A 284 20.70 6.55 -0.85
N SER A 285 20.66 7.85 -0.63
CA SER A 285 21.36 8.51 0.49
C SER A 285 20.66 8.36 1.85
N LEU A 286 19.32 8.34 1.87
CA LEU A 286 18.54 8.42 3.11
C LEU A 286 18.04 7.06 3.60
N ILE A 287 17.81 6.11 2.69
CA ILE A 287 17.19 4.83 3.02
C ILE A 287 18.25 3.73 3.06
N GLN A 288 18.40 3.11 4.22
CA GLN A 288 19.39 2.03 4.45
C GLN A 288 18.75 0.64 4.40
N GLU A 289 17.49 0.56 4.80
CA GLU A 289 16.76 -0.71 4.82
C GLU A 289 16.45 -1.17 3.39
N LYS A 290 16.99 -2.34 3.00
CA LYS A 290 17.00 -2.78 1.60
C LYS A 290 15.60 -2.96 1.01
N LYS A 291 14.69 -3.60 1.73
CA LYS A 291 13.33 -3.86 1.21
C LYS A 291 12.54 -2.56 1.01
N LEU A 292 12.62 -1.63 1.98
CA LEU A 292 12.01 -0.32 1.84
C LEU A 292 12.62 0.45 0.66
N LYS A 293 13.94 0.43 0.55
CA LYS A 293 14.69 1.06 -0.55
C LYS A 293 14.25 0.53 -1.91
N ASP A 294 14.20 -0.79 -2.08
CA ASP A 294 13.77 -1.45 -3.31
C ASP A 294 12.32 -1.09 -3.68
N ASN A 295 11.40 -1.08 -2.72
CA ASN A 295 10.01 -0.70 -2.92
C ASN A 295 9.84 0.78 -3.30
N LEU A 296 10.60 1.68 -2.69
CA LEU A 296 10.59 3.10 -3.02
C LEU A 296 11.17 3.35 -4.42
N TYR A 297 12.26 2.70 -4.79
CA TYR A 297 12.78 2.73 -6.15
C TYR A 297 11.74 2.24 -7.17
N ARG A 298 11.14 1.07 -6.91
CA ARG A 298 10.06 0.54 -7.75
C ARG A 298 8.94 1.57 -7.93
N ASN A 299 8.51 2.23 -6.86
CA ASN A 299 7.46 3.25 -6.93
C ASN A 299 7.84 4.42 -7.85
N VAL A 300 9.06 4.94 -7.74
CA VAL A 300 9.55 6.04 -8.61
C VAL A 300 9.62 5.59 -10.05
N VAL A 301 10.17 4.41 -10.33
CA VAL A 301 10.30 3.87 -11.69
C VAL A 301 8.93 3.59 -12.32
N MET A 302 8.04 2.92 -11.60
CA MET A 302 6.68 2.65 -12.08
C MET A 302 5.91 3.93 -12.38
N TYR A 303 6.04 4.94 -11.51
CA TYR A 303 5.44 6.26 -11.76
C TYR A 303 6.00 6.90 -13.04
N TYR A 304 7.32 6.93 -13.20
CA TYR A 304 7.97 7.52 -14.37
C TYR A 304 7.54 6.83 -15.66
N LEU A 305 7.64 5.51 -15.70
CA LEU A 305 7.28 4.73 -16.88
C LEU A 305 5.79 4.82 -17.27
N LEU A 306 4.89 4.81 -16.28
CA LEU A 306 3.44 4.73 -16.54
C LEU A 306 2.74 6.07 -16.61
N LYS A 307 3.24 7.11 -15.92
CA LYS A 307 2.53 8.39 -15.76
C LYS A 307 3.24 9.56 -16.43
N VAL A 308 4.57 9.60 -16.39
CA VAL A 308 5.33 10.68 -17.04
C VAL A 308 5.32 10.51 -18.56
N ARG A 309 5.58 9.29 -19.04
CA ARG A 309 5.60 8.96 -20.49
C ARG A 309 6.52 9.90 -21.28
N ASP A 310 7.75 10.02 -20.82
CA ASP A 310 8.78 10.85 -21.41
C ASP A 310 9.26 10.28 -22.77
N THR A 311 10.17 10.99 -23.45
CA THR A 311 10.76 10.51 -24.70
C THR A 311 11.49 9.17 -24.52
N PRO A 312 11.65 8.37 -25.56
CA PRO A 312 12.41 7.12 -25.48
C PRO A 312 13.84 7.31 -24.96
N GLU A 313 14.50 8.40 -25.37
CA GLU A 313 15.88 8.76 -24.97
C GLU A 313 15.95 9.05 -23.47
N ASN A 314 15.04 9.90 -22.96
CA ASN A 314 14.96 10.22 -21.54
C ASN A 314 14.59 8.99 -20.72
N THR A 315 13.67 8.17 -21.21
CA THR A 315 13.26 6.93 -20.55
C THR A 315 14.43 5.94 -20.43
N LEU A 316 15.24 5.81 -21.48
CA LEU A 316 16.44 4.98 -21.45
C LEU A 316 17.46 5.51 -20.42
N SER A 317 17.78 6.81 -20.47
CA SER A 317 18.70 7.47 -19.53
C SER A 317 18.26 7.31 -18.08
N PHE A 318 16.96 7.48 -17.80
CA PHE A 318 16.39 7.27 -16.49
C PHE A 318 16.54 5.82 -16.01
N MET A 319 16.30 4.84 -16.88
CA MET A 319 16.45 3.42 -16.55
C MET A 319 17.91 3.04 -16.28
N GLU A 320 18.87 3.64 -17.00
CA GLU A 320 20.29 3.48 -16.74
C GLU A 320 20.68 4.05 -15.37
N THR A 321 20.18 5.23 -15.04
CA THR A 321 20.36 5.87 -13.73
C THR A 321 19.78 5.00 -12.61
N PHE A 322 18.56 4.48 -12.79
CA PHE A 322 17.96 3.56 -11.82
C PHE A 322 18.80 2.30 -11.61
N LYS A 323 19.23 1.65 -12.69
CA LYS A 323 20.05 0.43 -12.61
C LYS A 323 21.40 0.67 -11.93
N LYS A 324 21.96 1.86 -12.07
CA LYS A 324 23.18 2.26 -11.36
C LYS A 324 22.97 2.35 -9.85
N TYR A 325 21.84 2.91 -9.38
CA TYR A 325 21.54 3.05 -7.95
C TYR A 325 21.04 1.73 -7.33
N SER A 326 20.35 0.89 -8.09
CA SER A 326 19.72 -0.33 -7.56
C SER A 326 19.92 -1.54 -8.48
N PRO A 327 21.16 -2.00 -8.73
CA PRO A 327 21.45 -3.08 -9.67
C PRO A 327 20.88 -4.44 -9.21
N GLY A 328 20.65 -4.61 -7.91
CA GLY A 328 20.08 -5.83 -7.30
C GLY A 328 18.69 -5.60 -6.72
N ASN A 329 17.85 -4.76 -7.36
CA ASN A 329 16.50 -4.52 -6.92
C ASN A 329 15.66 -5.79 -6.98
N THR A 330 14.90 -6.09 -5.91
CA THR A 330 14.06 -7.28 -5.85
C THR A 330 12.93 -7.29 -6.90
N HIS A 331 12.57 -6.12 -7.43
CA HIS A 331 11.54 -5.92 -8.48
C HIS A 331 12.11 -5.77 -9.88
N MET A 332 13.41 -6.05 -10.09
CA MET A 332 14.08 -5.80 -11.37
C MET A 332 13.40 -6.53 -12.55
N VAL A 333 12.97 -7.78 -12.35
CA VAL A 333 12.29 -8.57 -13.39
C VAL A 333 10.98 -7.90 -13.82
N GLU A 334 10.18 -7.43 -12.87
CA GLU A 334 8.93 -6.72 -13.14
C GLU A 334 9.19 -5.40 -13.90
N ILE A 335 10.17 -4.64 -13.44
CA ILE A 335 10.53 -3.33 -14.01
C ILE A 335 11.07 -3.48 -15.42
N ASP A 336 11.99 -4.42 -15.65
CA ASP A 336 12.57 -4.67 -16.99
C ASP A 336 11.49 -5.17 -17.97
N GLN A 337 10.57 -6.02 -17.52
CA GLN A 337 9.46 -6.46 -18.34
C GLN A 337 8.55 -5.29 -18.74
N LEU A 338 8.16 -4.43 -17.77
CA LEU A 338 7.36 -3.24 -18.06
C LEU A 338 8.07 -2.30 -19.06
N PHE A 339 9.36 -2.05 -18.85
CA PHE A 339 10.15 -1.21 -19.76
C PHE A 339 10.19 -1.79 -21.19
N LYS A 340 10.39 -3.11 -21.32
CA LYS A 340 10.32 -3.82 -22.59
C LYS A 340 8.94 -3.70 -23.25
N ASP A 341 7.86 -3.90 -22.47
CA ASP A 341 6.50 -3.82 -23.01
C ASP A 341 6.15 -2.39 -23.47
N ILE A 342 6.61 -1.36 -22.76
CA ILE A 342 6.48 0.04 -23.18
C ILE A 342 7.23 0.28 -24.49
N ASN A 343 8.46 -0.22 -24.62
CA ASN A 343 9.24 -0.06 -25.84
C ASN A 343 8.59 -0.80 -27.05
N ASN A 344 7.98 -1.96 -26.82
CA ASN A 344 7.24 -2.68 -27.87
C ASN A 344 6.02 -1.89 -28.37
N LEU A 345 5.46 -1.00 -27.55
CA LEU A 345 4.29 -0.17 -27.89
C LEU A 345 4.66 1.23 -28.42
N GLN A 346 5.96 1.49 -28.66
CA GLN A 346 6.38 2.75 -29.29
C GLN A 346 5.90 2.85 -30.75
N PRO A 347 5.68 4.06 -31.27
CA PRO A 347 5.32 4.26 -32.66
C PRO A 347 6.27 3.51 -33.60
N ASN A 348 5.73 2.96 -34.68
CA ASN A 348 6.41 2.14 -35.68
C ASN A 348 6.82 0.71 -35.24
N ASN A 349 6.48 0.30 -34.03
CA ASN A 349 6.63 -1.09 -33.62
C ASN A 349 5.31 -1.85 -33.79
N SER A 350 5.41 -3.14 -34.14
CA SER A 350 4.26 -4.03 -34.20
C SER A 350 3.76 -4.32 -32.77
N ILE A 351 2.45 -4.28 -32.56
CA ILE A 351 1.88 -4.69 -31.26
C ILE A 351 2.16 -6.19 -31.02
N PRO A 352 2.26 -6.61 -29.74
CA PRO A 352 2.34 -8.03 -29.42
C PRO A 352 1.14 -8.80 -29.99
N ASN A 353 1.39 -9.93 -30.67
CA ASN A 353 0.34 -10.77 -31.23
C ASN A 353 -0.33 -11.62 -30.13
N LEU A 354 -1.22 -11.01 -29.39
CA LEU A 354 -1.97 -11.65 -28.30
C LEU A 354 -3.27 -12.25 -28.85
N MET A 355 -3.66 -13.40 -28.27
CA MET A 355 -4.87 -14.10 -28.69
C MET A 355 -6.08 -13.58 -27.92
N VAL A 356 -7.17 -13.34 -28.66
CA VAL A 356 -8.50 -12.98 -28.14
C VAL A 356 -9.56 -13.83 -28.83
N GLN A 357 -10.72 -14.03 -28.20
CA GLN A 357 -11.83 -14.78 -28.80
C GLN A 357 -12.87 -13.84 -29.41
N ASN A 358 -13.33 -14.19 -30.59
CA ASN A 358 -14.49 -13.54 -31.23
C ASN A 358 -15.83 -14.08 -30.66
N SER A 359 -16.95 -13.55 -31.17
CA SER A 359 -18.31 -13.95 -30.77
C SER A 359 -18.64 -15.44 -31.01
N ASP A 360 -17.94 -16.09 -31.95
CA ASP A 360 -18.11 -17.52 -32.24
C ASP A 360 -17.22 -18.43 -31.39
N GLY A 361 -16.42 -17.85 -30.46
CA GLY A 361 -15.49 -18.58 -29.60
C GLY A 361 -14.18 -18.95 -30.31
N ARG A 362 -13.90 -18.41 -31.51
CA ARG A 362 -12.64 -18.66 -32.22
C ARG A 362 -11.54 -17.73 -31.67
N SER A 363 -10.35 -18.30 -31.48
CA SER A 363 -9.17 -17.55 -31.09
C SER A 363 -8.55 -16.84 -32.30
N ILE A 364 -8.29 -15.54 -32.18
CA ILE A 364 -7.78 -14.67 -33.26
C ILE A 364 -6.66 -13.80 -32.67
N GLY A 365 -5.56 -13.65 -33.43
CA GLY A 365 -4.45 -12.78 -33.04
C GLY A 365 -4.77 -11.29 -33.23
N LEU A 366 -4.26 -10.42 -32.36
CA LEU A 366 -4.44 -8.97 -32.52
C LEU A 366 -3.89 -8.47 -33.85
N ASN A 367 -2.79 -9.07 -34.36
CA ASN A 367 -2.22 -8.70 -35.64
C ASN A 367 -3.15 -9.03 -36.83
N ASP A 368 -3.95 -10.10 -36.71
CA ASP A 368 -4.94 -10.44 -37.75
C ASP A 368 -6.11 -9.44 -37.75
N ILE A 369 -6.50 -8.97 -36.55
CA ILE A 369 -7.56 -7.97 -36.39
C ILE A 369 -7.14 -6.61 -36.94
N THR A 370 -5.86 -6.24 -36.77
CA THR A 370 -5.32 -4.93 -37.20
C THR A 370 -4.79 -4.90 -38.62
N LYS A 371 -4.74 -6.07 -39.31
CA LYS A 371 -4.18 -6.18 -40.63
C LYS A 371 -4.91 -5.25 -41.63
N ASP A 372 -4.16 -4.36 -42.27
CA ASP A 372 -4.63 -3.41 -43.27
C ASP A 372 -5.76 -2.47 -42.77
N LYS A 373 -5.83 -2.22 -41.46
CA LYS A 373 -6.88 -1.39 -40.83
C LYS A 373 -6.28 -0.44 -39.80
N LYS A 374 -6.82 0.76 -39.74
CA LYS A 374 -6.61 1.66 -38.60
C LYS A 374 -7.57 1.28 -37.49
N VAL A 375 -7.05 0.97 -36.31
CA VAL A 375 -7.83 0.39 -35.21
C VAL A 375 -7.61 1.19 -33.92
N ILE A 376 -8.69 1.37 -33.17
CA ILE A 376 -8.64 1.84 -31.79
C ILE A 376 -9.17 0.75 -30.87
N PHE A 377 -8.26 0.12 -30.11
CA PHE A 377 -8.65 -0.82 -29.07
C PHE A 377 -9.12 -0.06 -27.84
N TYR A 378 -10.24 -0.50 -27.27
CA TYR A 378 -10.74 -0.07 -25.97
C TYR A 378 -11.07 -1.28 -25.10
N PHE A 379 -10.98 -1.12 -23.78
CA PHE A 379 -11.12 -2.22 -22.85
C PHE A 379 -12.33 -2.02 -21.96
N TRP A 380 -13.13 -3.08 -21.74
CA TRP A 380 -14.31 -3.02 -20.93
C TRP A 380 -14.54 -4.30 -20.14
N SER A 381 -15.50 -4.32 -19.21
CA SER A 381 -15.83 -5.49 -18.42
C SER A 381 -17.33 -5.73 -18.36
N ALA A 382 -17.74 -6.92 -18.75
CA ALA A 382 -19.14 -7.34 -18.62
C ALA A 382 -19.62 -7.38 -17.15
N LYS A 383 -18.72 -7.49 -16.18
CA LYS A 383 -19.03 -7.46 -14.73
C LYS A 383 -19.28 -6.05 -14.18
N HIS A 384 -18.92 -5.00 -14.91
CA HIS A 384 -19.01 -3.60 -14.46
C HIS A 384 -19.81 -2.74 -15.43
N GLU A 385 -21.13 -2.91 -15.40
CA GLU A 385 -22.04 -2.29 -16.37
C GLU A 385 -21.96 -0.75 -16.39
N ASN A 386 -21.82 -0.10 -15.23
CA ASN A 386 -21.69 1.36 -15.17
C ASN A 386 -20.40 1.85 -15.85
N HIS A 387 -19.30 1.12 -15.67
CA HIS A 387 -18.04 1.43 -16.36
C HIS A 387 -18.20 1.25 -17.89
N PHE A 388 -18.88 0.18 -18.31
CA PHE A 388 -19.17 -0.05 -19.73
C PHE A 388 -19.99 1.11 -20.34
N LYS A 389 -21.06 1.56 -19.67
CA LYS A 389 -21.87 2.71 -20.12
C LYS A 389 -21.05 3.98 -20.28
N ASN A 390 -20.15 4.26 -19.33
CA ASN A 390 -19.24 5.41 -19.40
C ASN A 390 -18.27 5.31 -20.60
N ILE A 391 -17.76 4.10 -20.88
CA ILE A 391 -16.91 3.88 -22.05
C ILE A 391 -17.71 4.10 -23.35
N GLN A 392 -18.93 3.56 -23.47
CA GLN A 392 -19.77 3.77 -24.66
C GLN A 392 -20.07 5.26 -24.89
N ALA A 393 -20.42 5.99 -23.83
CA ALA A 393 -20.63 7.45 -23.93
C ALA A 393 -19.38 8.17 -24.43
N ARG A 394 -18.20 7.80 -23.94
CA ARG A 394 -16.91 8.34 -24.40
C ARG A 394 -16.62 7.98 -25.85
N LEU A 395 -16.83 6.73 -26.25
CA LEU A 395 -16.63 6.31 -27.64
C LEU A 395 -17.50 7.12 -28.60
N ASN A 396 -18.77 7.34 -28.26
CA ASN A 396 -19.69 8.17 -29.06
C ASN A 396 -19.17 9.61 -29.21
N SER A 397 -18.54 10.17 -28.16
CA SER A 397 -18.01 11.53 -28.20
C SER A 397 -16.71 11.66 -29.02
N ILE A 398 -15.88 10.60 -29.08
CA ILE A 398 -14.58 10.67 -29.76
C ILE A 398 -14.60 10.08 -31.18
N SER A 399 -15.54 9.17 -31.50
CA SER A 399 -15.60 8.52 -32.82
C SER A 399 -15.65 9.49 -33.99
N PRO A 400 -16.32 10.66 -33.91
CA PRO A 400 -16.29 11.64 -35.01
C PRO A 400 -14.90 12.21 -35.29
N GLN A 401 -13.98 12.17 -34.33
CA GLN A 401 -12.60 12.64 -34.48
C GLN A 401 -11.70 11.60 -35.20
N TYR A 402 -12.16 10.34 -35.28
CA TYR A 402 -11.41 9.21 -35.87
C TYR A 402 -12.25 8.50 -36.96
N PRO A 403 -12.68 9.19 -38.03
CA PRO A 403 -13.63 8.64 -38.99
C PRO A 403 -13.10 7.43 -39.78
N ASN A 404 -11.78 7.30 -39.85
CA ASN A 404 -11.09 6.22 -40.62
C ASN A 404 -10.64 5.06 -39.73
N HIS A 405 -11.00 5.06 -38.43
CA HIS A 405 -10.61 4.01 -37.49
C HIS A 405 -11.78 3.10 -37.17
N THR A 406 -11.50 1.82 -37.06
CA THR A 406 -12.42 0.84 -36.50
C THR A 406 -12.22 0.74 -34.98
N PHE A 407 -13.28 0.95 -34.22
CA PHE A 407 -13.23 0.80 -32.77
C PHE A 407 -13.47 -0.66 -32.38
N ILE A 408 -12.49 -1.27 -31.75
CA ILE A 408 -12.50 -2.69 -31.34
C ILE A 408 -12.54 -2.78 -29.82
N GLY A 409 -13.62 -3.40 -29.30
CA GLY A 409 -13.81 -3.63 -27.87
C GLY A 409 -13.22 -4.96 -27.44
N ILE A 410 -12.41 -4.94 -26.36
CA ILE A 410 -11.90 -6.16 -25.75
C ILE A 410 -12.45 -6.26 -24.33
N ASN A 411 -13.32 -7.25 -24.12
CA ASN A 411 -13.86 -7.56 -22.80
C ASN A 411 -12.83 -8.33 -21.96
N ARG A 412 -12.59 -7.86 -20.75
CA ARG A 412 -11.65 -8.48 -19.80
C ARG A 412 -12.25 -9.67 -19.03
N SER A 413 -13.58 -9.83 -19.00
CA SER A 413 -14.22 -10.92 -18.27
C SER A 413 -14.03 -12.25 -18.98
N THR A 414 -13.72 -13.29 -18.21
CA THR A 414 -13.63 -14.66 -18.70
C THR A 414 -14.99 -15.35 -18.80
N ASP A 415 -16.05 -14.75 -18.27
CA ASP A 415 -17.43 -15.27 -18.34
C ASP A 415 -18.00 -15.00 -19.74
N TYR A 416 -18.08 -16.07 -20.53
CA TYR A 416 -18.58 -16.02 -21.91
C TYR A 416 -20.06 -15.65 -21.98
N ASN A 417 -20.91 -16.24 -21.15
CA ASN A 417 -22.35 -16.03 -21.18
C ASN A 417 -22.70 -14.59 -20.80
N LEU A 418 -22.04 -14.07 -19.76
CA LEU A 418 -22.23 -12.67 -19.34
C LEU A 418 -21.79 -11.70 -20.44
N TRP A 419 -20.68 -11.99 -21.13
CA TRP A 419 -20.22 -11.19 -22.25
C TRP A 419 -21.19 -11.20 -23.43
N GLN A 420 -21.71 -12.37 -23.84
CA GLN A 420 -22.70 -12.51 -24.90
C GLN A 420 -24.00 -11.75 -24.57
N ASN A 421 -24.52 -11.92 -23.35
CA ASN A 421 -25.70 -11.22 -22.87
C ASN A 421 -25.53 -9.68 -22.91
N MET A 422 -24.35 -9.18 -22.58
CA MET A 422 -24.05 -7.76 -22.67
C MET A 422 -23.99 -7.26 -24.12
N MET A 423 -23.41 -8.04 -25.02
CA MET A 423 -23.40 -7.69 -26.45
C MET A 423 -24.81 -7.60 -27.05
N GLU A 424 -25.67 -8.55 -26.71
CA GLU A 424 -27.08 -8.55 -27.15
C GLU A 424 -27.88 -7.40 -26.52
N ARG A 425 -27.73 -7.19 -25.21
CA ARG A 425 -28.44 -6.13 -24.49
C ARG A 425 -28.13 -4.71 -25.02
N TYR A 426 -26.90 -4.48 -25.44
CA TYR A 426 -26.46 -3.17 -25.89
C TYR A 426 -26.29 -3.08 -27.42
N ASP A 427 -26.76 -4.06 -28.15
CA ASP A 427 -26.72 -4.15 -29.63
C ASP A 427 -25.32 -3.84 -30.19
N LEU A 428 -24.30 -4.48 -29.60
CA LEU A 428 -22.91 -4.25 -30.01
C LEU A 428 -22.61 -5.00 -31.30
N ASN A 429 -21.88 -4.34 -32.23
CA ASN A 429 -21.40 -5.00 -33.43
C ASN A 429 -20.46 -6.16 -33.10
N LYS A 430 -20.92 -7.40 -33.26
CA LYS A 430 -20.19 -8.63 -32.92
C LYS A 430 -18.84 -8.78 -33.62
N GLU A 431 -18.68 -8.20 -34.82
CA GLU A 431 -17.43 -8.24 -35.58
C GLU A 431 -16.33 -7.40 -34.93
N ASN A 432 -16.70 -6.42 -34.10
CA ASN A 432 -15.78 -5.49 -33.44
C ASN A 432 -15.68 -5.75 -31.93
N GLN A 433 -16.15 -6.92 -31.46
CA GLN A 433 -16.11 -7.27 -30.05
C GLN A 433 -15.37 -8.58 -29.83
N TYR A 434 -14.42 -8.54 -28.93
CA TYR A 434 -13.58 -9.67 -28.57
C TYR A 434 -13.55 -9.86 -27.05
N ARG A 435 -13.18 -11.06 -26.62
CA ARG A 435 -12.99 -11.41 -25.23
C ARG A 435 -11.56 -11.86 -25.00
N SER A 436 -10.93 -11.38 -23.93
CA SER A 436 -9.62 -11.88 -23.52
C SER A 436 -9.74 -13.29 -22.94
N GLU A 437 -8.87 -14.20 -23.37
CA GLU A 437 -8.72 -15.53 -22.77
C GLU A 437 -7.90 -15.45 -21.47
N ASN A 438 -6.89 -14.59 -21.47
CA ASN A 438 -6.07 -14.30 -20.30
C ASN A 438 -5.82 -12.80 -20.20
N TYR A 439 -6.65 -12.14 -19.39
CA TYR A 439 -6.58 -10.69 -19.26
C TYR A 439 -5.28 -10.20 -18.61
N GLU A 440 -4.67 -10.97 -17.72
CA GLU A 440 -3.41 -10.53 -17.06
C GLU A 440 -2.25 -10.46 -18.06
N ILE A 441 -2.14 -11.42 -18.98
CA ILE A 441 -1.15 -11.37 -20.06
C ILE A 441 -1.44 -10.16 -20.96
N LEU A 442 -2.68 -9.99 -21.41
CA LEU A 442 -3.07 -8.88 -22.28
C LEU A 442 -2.84 -7.54 -21.60
N LYS A 443 -3.20 -7.39 -20.33
CA LYS A 443 -3.00 -6.20 -19.49
C LYS A 443 -1.53 -5.82 -19.37
N THR A 444 -0.67 -6.80 -19.10
CA THR A 444 0.77 -6.59 -18.95
C THR A 444 1.40 -6.21 -20.29
N SER A 445 1.21 -7.03 -21.31
CA SER A 445 1.87 -6.82 -22.63
C SER A 445 1.39 -5.57 -23.36
N LEU A 446 0.15 -5.12 -23.14
CA LEU A 446 -0.39 -3.86 -23.68
C LEU A 446 -0.31 -2.71 -22.68
N VAL A 447 0.36 -2.91 -21.55
CA VAL A 447 0.55 -1.89 -20.50
C VAL A 447 -0.78 -1.21 -20.12
N ILE A 448 -1.84 -2.00 -19.87
CA ILE A 448 -3.16 -1.47 -19.50
C ILE A 448 -3.13 -1.13 -18.01
N ASP A 449 -2.67 0.06 -17.68
CA ASP A 449 -2.53 0.58 -16.31
C ASP A 449 -3.87 1.06 -15.71
N HIS A 450 -4.86 1.33 -16.55
CA HIS A 450 -6.23 1.68 -16.15
C HIS A 450 -7.25 1.28 -17.23
N MET A 451 -8.50 1.08 -16.82
CA MET A 451 -9.58 0.59 -17.70
C MET A 451 -9.96 1.57 -18.83
N ASN A 452 -9.67 2.86 -18.66
CA ASN A 452 -9.98 3.88 -19.67
C ASN A 452 -8.88 4.03 -20.74
N LYS A 453 -7.86 3.16 -20.72
CA LYS A 453 -6.81 3.16 -21.73
C LYS A 453 -7.37 2.76 -23.09
N SER A 454 -6.88 3.42 -24.12
CA SER A 454 -7.09 3.03 -25.53
C SER A 454 -5.75 2.91 -26.22
N ILE A 455 -5.68 2.04 -27.23
CA ILE A 455 -4.46 1.84 -28.03
C ILE A 455 -4.83 2.12 -29.49
N ILE A 456 -4.13 3.04 -30.11
CA ILE A 456 -4.36 3.45 -31.49
C ILE A 456 -3.33 2.77 -32.37
N ILE A 457 -3.77 2.11 -33.41
CA ILE A 457 -2.95 1.47 -34.43
C ILE A 457 -3.16 2.20 -35.73
N GLU A 458 -2.09 2.75 -36.31
CA GLU A 458 -2.05 3.53 -37.52
C GLU A 458 -1.32 2.74 -38.63
N ASN A 459 -1.88 1.64 -39.12
CA ASN A 459 -1.27 0.86 -40.23
C ASN A 459 -1.34 1.56 -41.57
#